data_085ce0545d5f822752c07645f22dd43b
#
_entry.id   085ce0545d5f822752c07645f22dd43b
#
_cell.length_a   1.000
_cell.length_b   1.000
_cell.length_c   1.000
_cell.angle_alpha   90.00
_cell.angle_beta   90.00
_cell.angle_gamma   90.00
#
_symmetry.space_group_name_H-M   'P 1'
#
loop_
_entity.id
_entity.type
_entity.pdbx_description
1 polymer ?
#
loop_
_entity_poly.entity_id
_entity_poly.type
_entity_poly.pdbx_seq_one_letter_code
_entity_poly.pdbx_strand_id
1 'polypeptide(L)'
;GSFSAGDLRRMLSRLRDVMAGAGAVQGRLDKVTALIAEGLRADVCSCYVMRAGEVLELFATFGLSQKAVHATRLRVGEGLVGEIAAHARTLALADAWSHPQFVYRPETGEDFFRSLMGVPLVQAGRVIGVLVVQTREERPFNEWEVETLETVAMVIAELMAATQVVKREELFQSEGNALLHVRLAGA
;
A
#
# COMPACT_ATOMS: atom_id res chain seq x y z
N GLY A 1 -15.76 6.54 -19.85
CA GLY A 1 -14.56 6.54 -20.68
C GLY A 1 -13.40 5.80 -20.03
N SER A 2 -12.45 5.31 -20.82
CA SER A 2 -11.26 4.62 -20.30
C SER A 2 -10.26 5.62 -19.71
N PHE A 3 -9.44 5.14 -18.76
CA PHE A 3 -8.35 5.91 -18.16
C PHE A 3 -7.34 6.34 -19.22
N SER A 4 -6.93 7.61 -19.21
CA SER A 4 -6.11 8.24 -20.26
C SER A 4 -4.83 8.87 -19.68
N ALA A 5 -3.93 9.31 -20.56
CA ALA A 5 -2.73 10.06 -20.17
C ALA A 5 -3.05 11.35 -19.42
N GLY A 6 -4.16 12.01 -19.76
CA GLY A 6 -4.63 13.20 -19.04
C GLY A 6 -5.11 12.88 -17.62
N ASP A 7 -5.75 11.75 -17.44
CA ASP A 7 -6.17 11.26 -16.12
C ASP A 7 -4.94 10.93 -15.26
N LEU A 8 -3.93 10.28 -15.84
CA LEU A 8 -2.66 10.00 -15.18
C LEU A 8 -1.98 11.29 -14.70
N ARG A 9 -1.89 12.29 -15.57
CA ARG A 9 -1.27 13.57 -15.23
C ARG A 9 -1.97 14.25 -14.05
N ARG A 10 -3.30 14.29 -14.05
CA ARG A 10 -4.08 14.87 -12.96
C ARG A 10 -3.86 14.13 -11.66
N MET A 11 -3.87 12.80 -11.70
CA MET A 11 -3.62 11.95 -10.52
C MET A 11 -2.22 12.19 -9.96
N LEU A 12 -1.18 12.18 -10.79
CA LEU A 12 0.20 12.39 -10.36
C LEU A 12 0.40 13.78 -9.74
N SER A 13 -0.23 14.81 -10.29
CA SER A 13 -0.18 16.17 -9.73
C SER A 13 -0.80 16.23 -8.33
N ARG A 14 -1.97 15.64 -8.14
CA ARG A 14 -2.63 15.57 -6.83
C ARG A 14 -1.85 14.71 -5.83
N LEU A 15 -1.30 13.59 -6.29
CA LEU A 15 -0.44 12.73 -5.48
C LEU A 15 0.78 13.49 -4.97
N ARG A 16 1.44 14.25 -5.85
CA ARG A 16 2.59 15.10 -5.49
C ARG A 16 2.23 16.08 -4.37
N ASP A 17 1.06 16.72 -4.45
CA ASP A 17 0.61 17.68 -3.44
C ASP A 17 0.41 17.00 -2.08
N VAL A 18 -0.17 15.81 -2.06
CA VAL A 18 -0.34 15.02 -0.82
C VAL A 18 1.03 14.61 -0.25
N MET A 19 1.94 14.16 -1.11
CA MET A 19 3.26 13.69 -0.70
C MET A 19 4.16 14.83 -0.20
N ALA A 20 4.02 16.03 -0.77
CA ALA A 20 4.75 17.23 -0.34
C ALA A 20 4.19 17.83 0.95
N GLY A 21 2.97 17.48 1.35
CA GLY A 21 2.32 17.98 2.55
C GLY A 21 2.96 17.47 3.84
N ALA A 22 2.73 18.21 4.93
CA ALA A 22 3.12 17.77 6.26
C ALA A 22 2.07 16.82 6.85
N GLY A 23 2.48 16.00 7.81
CA GLY A 23 1.58 15.13 8.55
C GLY A 23 2.11 13.71 8.71
N ALA A 24 1.41 12.93 9.52
CA ALA A 24 1.73 11.54 9.77
C ALA A 24 1.54 10.68 8.52
N VAL A 25 2.33 9.60 8.41
CA VAL A 25 2.24 8.64 7.30
C VAL A 25 0.84 8.07 7.15
N GLN A 26 0.17 7.76 8.24
CA GLN A 26 -1.20 7.24 8.24
C GLN A 26 -2.16 8.16 7.47
N GLY A 27 -2.21 9.44 7.84
CA GLY A 27 -3.11 10.40 7.20
C GLY A 27 -2.77 10.64 5.72
N ARG A 28 -1.49 10.60 5.36
CA ARG A 28 -1.05 10.73 3.97
C ARG A 28 -1.46 9.52 3.15
N LEU A 29 -1.30 8.29 3.66
CA LEU A 29 -1.73 7.07 2.98
C LEU A 29 -3.25 6.98 2.88
N ASP A 30 -3.99 7.45 3.88
CA ASP A 30 -5.45 7.54 3.80
C ASP A 30 -5.90 8.44 2.63
N LYS A 31 -5.25 9.59 2.44
CA LYS A 31 -5.52 10.48 1.31
C LYS A 31 -5.11 9.88 -0.03
N VAL A 32 -3.97 9.21 -0.07
CA VAL A 32 -3.45 8.57 -1.30
C VAL A 32 -4.38 7.46 -1.76
N THR A 33 -4.86 6.60 -0.87
CA THR A 33 -5.79 5.53 -1.24
C THR A 33 -7.11 6.08 -1.80
N ALA A 34 -7.66 7.13 -1.20
CA ALA A 34 -8.86 7.79 -1.70
C ALA A 34 -8.63 8.42 -3.10
N LEU A 35 -7.50 9.08 -3.28
CA LEU A 35 -7.12 9.72 -4.54
C LEU A 35 -6.94 8.71 -5.67
N ILE A 36 -6.31 7.58 -5.41
CA ILE A 36 -6.12 6.50 -6.39
C ILE A 36 -7.47 5.89 -6.78
N ALA A 37 -8.31 5.57 -5.79
CA ALA A 37 -9.63 5.00 -6.05
C ALA A 37 -10.47 5.94 -6.92
N GLU A 38 -10.50 7.23 -6.61
CA GLU A 38 -11.20 8.24 -7.41
C GLU A 38 -10.64 8.33 -8.83
N GLY A 39 -9.32 8.45 -8.96
CA GLY A 39 -8.67 8.61 -10.27
C GLY A 39 -8.81 7.40 -11.18
N LEU A 40 -8.72 6.20 -10.65
CA LEU A 40 -8.91 4.95 -11.40
C LEU A 40 -10.38 4.52 -11.49
N ARG A 41 -11.29 5.26 -10.88
CA ARG A 41 -12.73 4.90 -10.79
C ARG A 41 -12.92 3.50 -10.20
N ALA A 42 -12.14 3.20 -9.17
CA ALA A 42 -12.23 1.96 -8.41
C ALA A 42 -13.12 2.16 -7.17
N ASP A 43 -13.77 1.09 -6.73
CA ASP A 43 -14.58 1.12 -5.50
C ASP A 43 -13.70 1.04 -4.26
N VAL A 44 -12.53 0.42 -4.39
CA VAL A 44 -11.58 0.19 -3.30
C VAL A 44 -10.17 0.50 -3.74
N CYS A 45 -9.41 1.16 -2.86
CA CYS A 45 -7.95 1.16 -2.90
C CYS A 45 -7.42 0.89 -1.50
N SER A 46 -6.51 -0.07 -1.37
CA SER A 46 -5.95 -0.48 -0.08
C SER A 46 -4.43 -0.56 -0.14
N CYS A 47 -3.78 -0.16 0.95
CA CYS A 47 -2.34 -0.27 1.14
C CYS A 47 -2.05 -1.23 2.29
N TYR A 48 -1.33 -2.29 2.00
CA TYR A 48 -0.84 -3.27 2.97
C TYR A 48 0.64 -3.03 3.23
N VAL A 49 1.07 -3.16 4.47
CA VAL A 49 2.44 -2.95 4.91
C VAL A 49 3.02 -4.25 5.47
N MET A 50 4.24 -4.58 5.07
CA MET A 50 4.94 -5.75 5.58
C MET A 50 5.36 -5.53 7.04
N ARG A 51 5.00 -6.49 7.88
CA ARG A 51 5.39 -6.55 9.28
C ARG A 51 6.32 -7.74 9.53
N ALA A 52 6.86 -7.85 10.73
CA ALA A 52 7.71 -8.96 11.13
C ALA A 52 7.01 -10.32 10.92
N GLY A 53 7.78 -11.34 10.53
CA GLY A 53 7.25 -12.68 10.29
C GLY A 53 6.51 -12.86 8.96
N GLU A 54 6.80 -12.03 7.96
CA GLU A 54 6.19 -12.09 6.62
C GLU A 54 4.66 -11.97 6.68
N VAL A 55 4.18 -11.02 7.47
CA VAL A 55 2.77 -10.69 7.63
C VAL A 55 2.49 -9.33 6.98
N LEU A 56 1.44 -9.28 6.16
CA LEU A 56 0.93 -8.07 5.55
C LEU A 56 -0.23 -7.54 6.39
N GLU A 57 -0.12 -6.32 6.87
CA GLU A 57 -1.16 -5.65 7.65
C GLU A 57 -1.85 -4.59 6.78
N LEU A 58 -3.17 -4.59 6.77
CA LEU A 58 -3.94 -3.52 6.14
C LEU A 58 -3.68 -2.21 6.89
N PHE A 59 -3.00 -1.29 6.24
CA PHE A 59 -2.57 -0.03 6.85
C PHE A 59 -3.50 1.14 6.52
N ALA A 60 -3.99 1.21 5.28
CA ALA A 60 -4.90 2.25 4.82
C ALA A 60 -5.84 1.68 3.78
N THR A 61 -7.08 2.12 3.77
CA THR A 61 -8.07 1.72 2.78
C THR A 61 -9.07 2.84 2.51
N PHE A 62 -9.48 2.92 1.25
CA PHE A 62 -10.68 3.59 0.82
C PHE A 62 -11.64 2.51 0.29
N GLY A 63 -12.84 2.46 0.80
CA GLY A 63 -13.89 1.56 0.32
C GLY A 63 -14.10 0.27 1.10
N LEU A 64 -13.09 -0.26 1.79
CA LEU A 64 -13.28 -1.35 2.76
C LEU A 64 -13.69 -0.80 4.13
N SER A 65 -14.10 -1.69 5.02
CA SER A 65 -14.42 -1.30 6.41
C SER A 65 -13.20 -0.68 7.10
N GLN A 66 -13.36 0.51 7.68
CA GLN A 66 -12.29 1.16 8.47
C GLN A 66 -11.91 0.37 9.72
N LYS A 67 -12.81 -0.51 10.20
CA LYS A 67 -12.51 -1.44 11.32
C LYS A 67 -11.47 -2.49 10.94
N ALA A 68 -11.29 -2.76 9.63
CA ALA A 68 -10.29 -3.70 9.13
C ALA A 68 -8.87 -3.12 9.16
N VAL A 69 -8.72 -1.79 9.19
CA VAL A 69 -7.42 -1.12 9.24
C VAL A 69 -6.68 -1.53 10.52
N HIS A 70 -5.44 -1.98 10.37
CA HIS A 70 -4.58 -2.56 11.41
C HIS A 70 -5.08 -3.88 12.02
N ALA A 71 -6.29 -4.32 11.67
CA ALA A 71 -6.88 -5.57 12.15
C ALA A 71 -6.71 -6.73 11.15
N THR A 72 -6.86 -6.46 9.86
CA THR A 72 -6.68 -7.47 8.82
C THR A 72 -5.20 -7.76 8.60
N ARG A 73 -4.82 -9.02 8.72
CA ARG A 73 -3.46 -9.52 8.53
C ARG A 73 -3.47 -10.73 7.62
N LEU A 74 -2.56 -10.75 6.66
CA LEU A 74 -2.38 -11.83 5.70
C LEU A 74 -0.94 -12.33 5.77
N ARG A 75 -0.74 -13.62 5.62
CA ARG A 75 0.61 -14.13 5.42
C ARG A 75 1.03 -13.98 3.96
N VAL A 76 2.31 -13.76 3.72
CA VAL A 76 2.86 -13.84 2.36
C VAL A 76 2.52 -15.19 1.76
N GLY A 77 1.97 -15.20 0.53
CA GLY A 77 1.46 -16.40 -0.12
C GLY A 77 -0.02 -16.71 0.14
N GLU A 78 -0.67 -16.02 1.07
CA GLU A 78 -2.08 -16.21 1.42
C GLU A 78 -2.98 -15.24 0.66
N GLY A 79 -3.92 -15.75 -0.13
CA GLY A 79 -4.84 -14.95 -0.93
C GLY A 79 -4.14 -14.20 -2.06
N LEU A 80 -4.86 -13.32 -2.76
CA LEU A 80 -4.31 -12.57 -3.90
C LEU A 80 -3.24 -11.56 -3.46
N VAL A 81 -3.48 -10.85 -2.37
CA VAL A 81 -2.51 -9.89 -1.82
C VAL A 81 -1.22 -10.59 -1.39
N GLY A 82 -1.34 -11.73 -0.70
CA GLY A 82 -0.20 -12.54 -0.31
C GLY A 82 0.57 -13.12 -1.51
N GLU A 83 -0.14 -13.48 -2.58
CA GLU A 83 0.45 -13.96 -3.84
C GLU A 83 1.29 -12.88 -4.52
N ILE A 84 0.78 -11.65 -4.56
CA ILE A 84 1.51 -10.49 -5.11
C ILE A 84 2.82 -10.28 -4.33
N ALA A 85 2.76 -10.34 -3.01
CA ALA A 85 3.94 -10.19 -2.16
C ALA A 85 4.94 -11.35 -2.33
N ALA A 86 4.45 -12.59 -2.41
CA ALA A 86 5.29 -13.77 -2.53
C ALA A 86 6.12 -13.79 -3.82
N HIS A 87 5.52 -13.35 -4.93
CA HIS A 87 6.16 -13.37 -6.27
C HIS A 87 6.69 -12.02 -6.71
N ALA A 88 6.48 -10.94 -5.93
CA ALA A 88 6.86 -9.57 -6.27
C ALA A 88 6.39 -9.17 -7.68
N ARG A 89 5.14 -9.53 -8.02
CA ARG A 89 4.56 -9.33 -9.36
C ARG A 89 3.21 -8.65 -9.28
N THR A 90 2.96 -7.79 -10.27
CA THR A 90 1.64 -7.22 -10.52
C THR A 90 0.65 -8.29 -10.93
N LEU A 91 -0.54 -8.27 -10.32
CA LEU A 91 -1.72 -9.00 -10.80
C LEU A 91 -2.76 -7.99 -11.28
N ALA A 92 -3.33 -8.25 -12.46
CA ALA A 92 -4.45 -7.47 -12.99
C ALA A 92 -5.54 -8.44 -13.47
N LEU A 93 -6.59 -8.59 -12.68
CA LEU A 93 -7.63 -9.61 -12.85
C LEU A 93 -8.98 -8.94 -13.06
N ALA A 94 -9.59 -9.18 -14.22
CA ALA A 94 -10.96 -8.73 -14.48
C ALA A 94 -11.97 -9.46 -13.60
N ASP A 95 -11.72 -10.74 -13.31
CA ASP A 95 -12.51 -11.58 -12.42
C ASP A 95 -11.59 -12.28 -11.39
N ALA A 96 -11.43 -11.65 -10.24
CA ALA A 96 -10.60 -12.15 -9.16
C ALA A 96 -11.14 -13.44 -8.53
N TRP A 97 -12.46 -13.63 -8.54
CA TRP A 97 -13.10 -14.80 -7.92
C TRP A 97 -12.74 -16.11 -8.59
N SER A 98 -12.39 -16.10 -9.87
CA SER A 98 -11.97 -17.29 -10.60
C SER A 98 -10.49 -17.64 -10.41
N HIS A 99 -9.72 -16.79 -9.74
CA HIS A 99 -8.31 -17.06 -9.48
C HIS A 99 -8.12 -18.09 -8.35
N PRO A 100 -7.22 -19.08 -8.49
CA PRO A 100 -7.02 -20.15 -7.47
C PRO A 100 -6.62 -19.64 -6.09
N GLN A 101 -5.96 -18.48 -5.99
CA GLN A 101 -5.51 -17.88 -4.74
C GLN A 101 -6.51 -16.93 -4.09
N PHE A 102 -7.71 -16.78 -4.67
CA PHE A 102 -8.76 -15.93 -4.07
C PHE A 102 -9.20 -16.48 -2.73
N VAL A 103 -9.18 -15.62 -1.70
CA VAL A 103 -9.67 -15.93 -0.34
C VAL A 103 -10.63 -14.82 0.09
N TYR A 104 -11.83 -15.22 0.48
CA TYR A 104 -12.84 -14.29 1.00
C TYR A 104 -12.49 -13.81 2.42
N ARG A 105 -12.57 -12.49 2.62
CA ARG A 105 -12.32 -11.82 3.91
C ARG A 105 -13.58 -11.05 4.34
N PRO A 106 -14.47 -11.64 5.14
CA PRO A 106 -15.75 -11.00 5.51
C PRO A 106 -15.57 -9.68 6.29
N GLU A 107 -14.51 -9.56 7.07
CA GLU A 107 -14.21 -8.34 7.85
C GLU A 107 -13.90 -7.12 6.99
N THR A 108 -13.46 -7.31 5.74
CA THR A 108 -13.17 -6.23 4.79
C THR A 108 -14.36 -5.89 3.90
N GLY A 109 -15.34 -6.77 3.78
CA GLY A 109 -16.48 -6.64 2.88
C GLY A 109 -16.14 -6.88 1.41
N GLU A 110 -14.99 -7.51 1.11
CA GLU A 110 -14.48 -7.69 -0.27
C GLU A 110 -15.23 -8.74 -1.10
N ASP A 111 -16.18 -9.45 -0.54
CA ASP A 111 -17.07 -10.39 -1.24
C ASP A 111 -17.88 -9.72 -2.36
N PHE A 112 -18.05 -8.40 -2.29
CA PHE A 112 -18.75 -7.63 -3.31
C PHE A 112 -17.85 -7.15 -4.45
N PHE A 113 -16.55 -7.39 -4.39
CA PHE A 113 -15.59 -6.87 -5.37
C PHE A 113 -15.09 -7.98 -6.29
N ARG A 114 -15.27 -7.77 -7.60
CA ARG A 114 -15.01 -8.79 -8.59
C ARG A 114 -13.70 -8.62 -9.34
N SER A 115 -13.28 -7.40 -9.64
CA SER A 115 -11.98 -7.17 -10.23
C SER A 115 -10.93 -6.78 -9.19
N LEU A 116 -9.67 -7.10 -9.48
CA LEU A 116 -8.54 -6.72 -8.62
C LEU A 116 -7.32 -6.42 -9.46
N MET A 117 -6.69 -5.29 -9.19
CA MET A 117 -5.34 -5.00 -9.66
C MET A 117 -4.48 -4.67 -8.45
N GLY A 118 -3.38 -5.40 -8.28
CA GLY A 118 -2.47 -5.19 -7.18
C GLY A 118 -1.02 -5.20 -7.62
N VAL A 119 -0.22 -4.34 -7.00
CA VAL A 119 1.20 -4.17 -7.29
C VAL A 119 2.01 -4.26 -6.01
N PRO A 120 3.20 -4.88 -6.03
CA PRO A 120 4.06 -4.90 -4.86
C PRO A 120 4.69 -3.53 -4.64
N LEU A 121 4.84 -3.15 -3.37
CA LEU A 121 5.67 -2.03 -2.95
C LEU A 121 7.08 -2.58 -2.74
N VAL A 122 8.01 -2.20 -3.60
CA VAL A 122 9.39 -2.71 -3.57
C VAL A 122 10.37 -1.59 -3.27
N GLN A 123 11.27 -1.86 -2.33
CA GLN A 123 12.36 -0.95 -2.00
C GLN A 123 13.62 -1.75 -1.73
N ALA A 124 14.72 -1.37 -2.39
CA ALA A 124 16.02 -2.06 -2.30
C ALA A 124 15.89 -3.60 -2.55
N GLY A 125 15.10 -3.99 -3.55
CA GLY A 125 14.90 -5.40 -3.91
C GLY A 125 13.99 -6.20 -2.98
N ARG A 126 13.36 -5.57 -1.98
CA ARG A 126 12.48 -6.22 -0.99
C ARG A 126 11.05 -5.73 -1.13
N VAL A 127 10.10 -6.65 -0.99
CA VAL A 127 8.68 -6.29 -0.89
C VAL A 127 8.42 -5.76 0.52
N ILE A 128 7.96 -4.50 0.60
CA ILE A 128 7.62 -3.83 1.86
C ILE A 128 6.12 -3.59 2.02
N GLY A 129 5.34 -3.99 1.05
CA GLY A 129 3.89 -3.88 1.08
C GLY A 129 3.25 -4.24 -0.25
N VAL A 130 1.94 -4.02 -0.34
CA VAL A 130 1.14 -4.24 -1.56
C VAL A 130 0.11 -3.13 -1.67
N LEU A 131 -0.04 -2.58 -2.87
CA LEU A 131 -1.07 -1.59 -3.20
C LEU A 131 -2.11 -2.24 -4.11
N VAL A 132 -3.39 -2.16 -3.75
CA VAL A 132 -4.47 -2.90 -4.41
C VAL A 132 -5.62 -1.97 -4.73
N VAL A 133 -6.19 -2.11 -5.94
CA VAL A 133 -7.48 -1.53 -6.31
C VAL A 133 -8.46 -2.62 -6.67
N GLN A 134 -9.74 -2.42 -6.34
CA GLN A 134 -10.80 -3.38 -6.59
C GLN A 134 -12.05 -2.66 -7.10
N THR A 135 -12.81 -3.33 -7.95
CA THR A 135 -14.11 -2.86 -8.41
C THR A 135 -15.20 -3.91 -8.17
N ARG A 136 -16.44 -3.46 -7.92
CA ARG A 136 -17.59 -4.35 -7.72
C ARG A 136 -17.93 -5.12 -8.98
N GLU A 137 -17.84 -4.43 -10.12
CA GLU A 137 -18.10 -5.01 -11.43
C GLU A 137 -16.86 -5.72 -11.95
N GLU A 138 -17.06 -6.78 -12.72
CA GLU A 138 -16.04 -7.40 -13.52
C GLU A 138 -15.53 -6.38 -14.54
N ARG A 139 -14.23 -6.11 -14.54
CA ARG A 139 -13.64 -5.06 -15.36
C ARG A 139 -12.17 -5.35 -15.64
N PRO A 140 -11.75 -5.35 -16.93
CA PRO A 140 -10.34 -5.40 -17.26
C PRO A 140 -9.66 -4.06 -16.93
N PHE A 141 -8.36 -4.12 -16.64
CA PHE A 141 -7.51 -2.96 -16.44
C PHE A 141 -6.64 -2.74 -17.66
N ASN A 142 -6.57 -1.49 -18.16
CA ASN A 142 -5.72 -1.17 -19.32
C ASN A 142 -4.27 -0.88 -18.91
N GLU A 143 -3.39 -0.74 -19.89
CA GLU A 143 -1.95 -0.51 -19.66
C GLU A 143 -1.69 0.77 -18.87
N TRP A 144 -2.44 1.84 -19.12
CA TRP A 144 -2.31 3.11 -18.38
C TRP A 144 -2.65 2.96 -16.90
N GLU A 145 -3.64 2.17 -16.60
CA GLU A 145 -4.05 1.88 -15.21
C GLU A 145 -2.98 1.07 -14.49
N VAL A 146 -2.43 0.05 -15.14
CA VAL A 146 -1.36 -0.78 -14.59
C VAL A 146 -0.11 0.06 -14.34
N GLU A 147 0.37 0.79 -15.33
CA GLU A 147 1.56 1.65 -15.21
C GLU A 147 1.38 2.73 -14.15
N THR A 148 0.19 3.31 -14.06
CA THR A 148 -0.14 4.31 -13.04
C THR A 148 0.00 3.73 -11.64
N LEU A 149 -0.59 2.57 -11.38
CA LEU A 149 -0.52 1.95 -10.07
C LEU A 149 0.90 1.53 -9.72
N GLU A 150 1.66 0.99 -10.67
CA GLU A 150 3.07 0.64 -10.49
C GLU A 150 3.93 1.87 -10.16
N THR A 151 3.70 3.00 -10.84
CA THR A 151 4.41 4.26 -10.59
C THR A 151 4.09 4.82 -9.21
N VAL A 152 2.82 4.84 -8.83
CA VAL A 152 2.38 5.29 -7.50
C VAL A 152 2.96 4.39 -6.41
N ALA A 153 3.02 3.08 -6.65
CA ALA A 153 3.62 2.13 -5.72
C ALA A 153 5.09 2.44 -5.43
N MET A 154 5.86 2.84 -6.44
CA MET A 154 7.26 3.27 -6.26
C MET A 154 7.36 4.48 -5.33
N VAL A 155 6.50 5.47 -5.50
CA VAL A 155 6.47 6.68 -4.67
C VAL A 155 6.10 6.36 -3.22
N ILE A 156 5.08 5.53 -3.02
CA ILE A 156 4.67 5.08 -1.68
C ILE A 156 5.78 4.28 -0.99
N ALA A 157 6.45 3.39 -1.72
CA ALA A 157 7.56 2.60 -1.18
C ALA A 157 8.69 3.50 -0.66
N GLU A 158 9.05 4.55 -1.40
CA GLU A 158 10.08 5.52 -0.97
C GLU A 158 9.64 6.31 0.28
N LEU A 159 8.39 6.73 0.34
CA LEU A 159 7.85 7.40 1.53
C LEU A 159 7.95 6.52 2.77
N MET A 160 7.54 5.26 2.65
CA MET A 160 7.57 4.32 3.76
C MET A 160 9.00 4.03 4.23
N ALA A 161 9.93 3.84 3.30
CA ALA A 161 11.34 3.62 3.58
C ALA A 161 11.97 4.83 4.29
N ALA A 162 11.73 6.04 3.80
CA ALA A 162 12.22 7.28 4.40
C ALA A 162 11.74 7.45 5.85
N THR A 163 10.47 7.14 6.13
CA THR A 163 9.91 7.21 7.48
C THR A 163 10.56 6.20 8.43
N GLN A 164 10.88 5.00 7.97
CA GLN A 164 11.58 3.99 8.76
C GLN A 164 13.02 4.39 9.06
N VAL A 165 13.72 4.98 8.09
CA VAL A 165 15.11 5.47 8.28
C VAL A 165 15.15 6.57 9.33
N VAL A 166 14.28 7.57 9.26
CA VAL A 166 14.19 8.64 10.26
C VAL A 166 13.97 8.08 11.66
N LYS A 167 13.07 7.12 11.84
CA LYS A 167 12.84 6.46 13.14
C LYS A 167 14.07 5.73 13.66
N ARG A 168 14.85 5.08 12.78
CA ARG A 168 16.09 4.39 13.17
C ARG A 168 17.17 5.37 13.64
N GLU A 169 17.33 6.48 12.95
CA GLU A 169 18.28 7.52 13.33
C GLU A 169 17.95 8.14 14.69
N GLU A 170 16.68 8.41 14.95
CA GLU A 170 16.22 8.90 16.26
C GLU A 170 16.54 7.91 17.40
N LEU A 171 16.38 6.61 17.18
CA LEU A 171 16.75 5.57 18.15
C LEU A 171 18.24 5.56 18.44
N PHE A 172 19.09 5.63 17.42
CA PHE A 172 20.55 5.67 17.58
C PHE A 172 21.02 6.93 18.32
N GLN A 173 20.42 8.08 18.05
CA GLN A 173 20.71 9.32 18.77
C GLN A 173 20.33 9.24 20.26
N SER A 174 19.20 8.63 20.55
CA SER A 174 18.74 8.41 21.93
C SER A 174 19.68 7.48 22.71
N GLU A 175 20.13 6.38 22.08
CA GLU A 175 21.08 5.46 22.70
C GLU A 175 22.46 6.10 22.89
N GLY A 176 22.93 6.88 21.92
CA GLY A 176 24.18 7.61 22.00
C GLY A 176 24.19 8.62 23.15
N ASN A 177 23.10 9.35 23.34
CA ASN A 177 22.96 10.29 24.45
C ASN A 177 22.88 9.59 25.80
N ALA A 178 22.20 8.45 25.91
CA ALA A 178 22.14 7.66 27.13
C ALA A 178 23.51 7.13 27.54
N LEU A 179 24.32 6.65 26.59
CA LEU A 179 25.70 6.18 26.82
C LEU A 179 26.64 7.31 27.26
N LEU A 180 26.46 8.52 26.71
CA LEU A 180 27.25 9.69 27.12
C LEU A 180 26.95 10.10 28.56
N HIS A 181 25.69 10.10 28.96
CA HIS A 181 25.29 10.41 30.32
C HIS A 181 25.82 9.40 31.35
N VAL A 182 25.84 8.11 31.00
CA VAL A 182 26.42 7.06 31.87
C VAL A 182 27.91 7.24 32.04
N ARG A 183 28.63 7.62 30.97
CA ARG A 183 30.10 7.88 31.05
C ARG A 183 30.47 9.11 31.88
N LEU A 184 29.63 10.14 31.86
CA LEU A 184 29.85 11.37 32.65
C LEU A 184 29.46 11.21 34.12
N ALA A 185 28.57 10.30 34.45
CA ALA A 185 28.16 10.01 35.82
C ALA A 185 29.10 9.01 36.54
N GLY A 186 29.97 8.33 35.80
CA GLY A 186 30.94 7.35 36.34
C GLY A 186 32.38 7.85 36.44
N ALA A 187 32.60 9.17 36.32
CA ALA A 187 33.94 9.77 36.44
C ALA A 187 34.10 10.50 37.80
#